data_22e82ae936df79047c9f715d97280d2c
#
_entry.id   22e82ae936df79047c9f715d97280d2c
#
_cell.length_a   1.000
_cell.length_b   1.000
_cell.length_c   1.000
_cell.angle_alpha   90.00
_cell.angle_beta   90.00
_cell.angle_gamma   90.00
#
_symmetry.space_group_name_H-M   'P 1'
#
loop_
_entity.id
_entity.type
_entity.pdbx_description
1 polymer ?
#
loop_
_entity_poly.entity_id
_entity_poly.type
_entity_poly.pdbx_seq_one_letter_code
_entity_poly.pdbx_strand_id
1 'polypeptide(L)'
;MIIAETKRLIISEFSPEDAAFYLELLNTPKWITYIGDRHLKTISDAQNYLQEKTIPMYAKQGFGFYKLTEKENNKPIGTSGLIKRDTLDYPDIGFALLPEYEGKGYGYEASLKILELAKTTFKISKVLGITLEHNTNSIKLLEKLGLSFEKKTKPFEDDEELLLFAKNLN
;
A
#
# COMPACT_ATOMS: atom_id res chain seq x y z
N MET A 1 -2.94 10.87 -12.28
CA MET A 1 -3.94 11.78 -11.68
C MET A 1 -3.67 11.90 -10.18
N ILE A 2 -3.54 13.12 -9.68
CA ILE A 2 -3.38 13.39 -8.25
C ILE A 2 -4.72 13.15 -7.56
N ILE A 3 -4.72 12.37 -6.49
CA ILE A 3 -5.94 12.08 -5.72
C ILE A 3 -5.99 12.82 -4.39
N ALA A 4 -4.83 13.17 -3.83
CA ALA A 4 -4.75 13.90 -2.56
C ALA A 4 -3.35 14.45 -2.34
N GLU A 5 -3.24 15.36 -1.39
CA GLU A 5 -1.97 15.88 -0.92
C GLU A 5 -1.96 15.91 0.60
N THR A 6 -0.78 15.75 1.16
CA THR A 6 -0.53 15.95 2.59
C THR A 6 0.50 17.07 2.76
N LYS A 7 0.95 17.32 3.98
CA LYS A 7 1.98 18.35 4.23
C LYS A 7 3.23 18.12 3.37
N ARG A 8 3.70 16.87 3.28
CA ARG A 8 4.97 16.55 2.62
C ARG A 8 4.83 15.72 1.35
N LEU A 9 3.63 15.19 1.04
CA LEU A 9 3.46 14.21 -0.01
C LEU A 9 2.37 14.60 -1.01
N ILE A 10 2.58 14.18 -2.26
CA ILE A 10 1.55 14.12 -3.29
C ILE A 10 1.19 12.64 -3.47
N ILE A 11 -0.08 12.31 -3.41
CA ILE A 11 -0.62 10.97 -3.59
C ILE A 11 -1.31 10.92 -4.95
N SER A 12 -0.81 10.07 -5.84
CA SER A 12 -1.31 10.01 -7.23
C SER A 12 -1.40 8.58 -7.73
N GLU A 13 -2.22 8.39 -8.78
CA GLU A 13 -2.24 7.12 -9.48
C GLU A 13 -0.89 6.86 -10.14
N PHE A 14 -0.53 5.58 -10.21
CA PHE A 14 0.62 5.18 -11.03
C PHE A 14 0.27 5.30 -12.52
N SER A 15 1.30 5.54 -13.33
CA SER A 15 1.21 5.50 -14.79
C SER A 15 2.33 4.61 -15.33
N PRO A 16 2.28 4.21 -16.61
CA PRO A 16 3.34 3.38 -17.18
C PRO A 16 4.73 4.02 -17.13
N GLU A 17 4.81 5.34 -17.09
CA GLU A 17 6.05 6.09 -16.97
C GLU A 17 6.75 5.91 -15.63
N ASP A 18 6.04 5.39 -14.62
CA ASP A 18 6.59 5.13 -13.30
C ASP A 18 7.32 3.79 -13.21
N ALA A 19 7.49 3.08 -14.32
CA ALA A 19 8.04 1.72 -14.33
C ALA A 19 9.42 1.60 -13.68
N ALA A 20 10.32 2.56 -13.92
CA ALA A 20 11.66 2.51 -13.30
C ALA A 20 11.59 2.59 -11.78
N PHE A 21 10.79 3.50 -11.25
CA PHE A 21 10.56 3.60 -9.81
C PHE A 21 9.89 2.34 -9.26
N TYR A 22 8.88 1.85 -9.96
CA TYR A 22 8.14 0.67 -9.53
C TYR A 22 9.05 -0.57 -9.46
N LEU A 23 9.94 -0.73 -10.45
CA LEU A 23 10.94 -1.80 -10.45
C LEU A 23 11.84 -1.70 -9.21
N GLU A 24 12.33 -0.51 -8.89
CA GLU A 24 13.16 -0.27 -7.71
C GLU A 24 12.40 -0.63 -6.43
N LEU A 25 11.17 -0.12 -6.27
CA LEU A 25 10.38 -0.32 -5.06
C LEU A 25 10.07 -1.79 -4.81
N LEU A 26 9.65 -2.54 -5.83
CA LEU A 26 9.25 -3.93 -5.69
C LEU A 26 10.45 -4.89 -5.51
N ASN A 27 11.66 -4.42 -5.73
CA ASN A 27 12.87 -5.19 -5.51
C ASN A 27 13.63 -4.80 -4.24
N THR A 28 13.07 -3.93 -3.40
CA THR A 28 13.68 -3.62 -2.10
C THR A 28 13.67 -4.88 -1.21
N PRO A 29 14.65 -5.03 -0.32
CA PRO A 29 14.70 -6.21 0.57
C PRO A 29 13.43 -6.41 1.40
N LYS A 30 12.87 -5.34 1.94
CA LYS A 30 11.64 -5.41 2.74
C LYS A 30 10.43 -5.81 1.92
N TRP A 31 10.32 -5.32 0.68
CA TRP A 31 9.22 -5.75 -0.19
C TRP A 31 9.29 -7.25 -0.44
N ILE A 32 10.46 -7.74 -0.84
CA ILE A 32 10.66 -9.17 -1.14
C ILE A 32 10.39 -10.02 0.12
N THR A 33 10.88 -9.59 1.28
CA THR A 33 10.74 -10.34 2.53
C THR A 33 9.31 -10.35 3.06
N TYR A 34 8.62 -9.20 3.08
CA TYR A 34 7.34 -9.04 3.78
C TYR A 34 6.13 -9.04 2.85
N ILE A 35 6.29 -8.70 1.59
CA ILE A 35 5.18 -8.61 0.63
C ILE A 35 5.26 -9.74 -0.40
N GLY A 36 6.45 -10.03 -0.91
CA GLY A 36 6.69 -11.13 -1.84
C GLY A 36 7.44 -10.71 -3.09
N ASP A 37 8.17 -11.65 -3.67
CA ASP A 37 8.90 -11.43 -4.91
C ASP A 37 7.93 -11.49 -6.10
N ARG A 38 7.84 -10.41 -6.86
CA ARG A 38 7.03 -10.33 -8.08
C ARG A 38 7.82 -10.72 -9.32
N HIS A 39 9.09 -11.08 -9.16
CA HIS A 39 9.98 -11.50 -10.25
C HIS A 39 10.12 -10.45 -11.36
N LEU A 40 10.02 -9.17 -11.01
CA LEU A 40 10.23 -8.06 -11.94
C LEU A 40 11.73 -7.78 -12.05
N LYS A 41 12.29 -7.92 -13.24
CA LYS A 41 13.74 -7.79 -13.46
C LYS A 41 14.12 -6.65 -14.40
N THR A 42 13.19 -6.21 -15.23
CA THR A 42 13.42 -5.16 -16.23
C THR A 42 12.36 -4.07 -16.09
N ILE A 43 12.67 -2.91 -16.64
CA ILE A 43 11.68 -1.81 -16.72
C ILE A 43 10.46 -2.25 -17.51
N SER A 44 10.66 -3.06 -18.55
CA SER A 44 9.54 -3.62 -19.33
C SER A 44 8.65 -4.51 -18.49
N ASP A 45 9.24 -5.35 -17.62
CA ASP A 45 8.46 -6.19 -16.68
C ASP A 45 7.61 -5.32 -15.76
N ALA A 46 8.20 -4.27 -15.21
CA ALA A 46 7.51 -3.36 -14.30
C ALA A 46 6.40 -2.59 -15.03
N GLN A 47 6.65 -2.14 -16.26
CA GLN A 47 5.64 -1.46 -17.05
C GLN A 47 4.44 -2.36 -17.35
N ASN A 48 4.70 -3.61 -17.73
CA ASN A 48 3.64 -4.59 -17.97
C ASN A 48 2.84 -4.87 -16.70
N TYR A 49 3.52 -5.01 -15.55
CA TYR A 49 2.85 -5.22 -14.28
C TYR A 49 1.95 -4.04 -13.91
N LEU A 50 2.44 -2.81 -14.08
CA LEU A 50 1.62 -1.62 -13.85
C LEU A 50 0.38 -1.60 -14.74
N GLN A 51 0.54 -1.87 -16.03
CA GLN A 51 -0.56 -1.84 -17.00
C GLN A 51 -1.58 -2.95 -16.81
N GLU A 52 -1.14 -4.13 -16.38
CA GLU A 52 -2.00 -5.30 -16.27
C GLU A 52 -2.61 -5.49 -14.87
N LYS A 53 -1.91 -5.07 -13.82
CA LYS A 53 -2.31 -5.35 -12.43
C LYS A 53 -2.64 -4.11 -11.62
N THR A 54 -1.79 -3.10 -11.63
CA THR A 54 -1.91 -1.96 -10.71
C THR A 54 -2.91 -0.92 -11.20
N ILE A 55 -2.74 -0.44 -12.43
CA ILE A 55 -3.55 0.65 -12.99
C ILE A 55 -5.01 0.23 -13.19
N PRO A 56 -5.32 -0.97 -13.68
CA PRO A 56 -6.73 -1.37 -13.85
C PRO A 56 -7.55 -1.37 -12.57
N MET A 57 -6.92 -1.48 -11.40
CA MET A 57 -7.64 -1.52 -10.13
C MET A 57 -8.39 -0.22 -9.84
N TYR A 58 -7.87 0.93 -10.29
CA TYR A 58 -8.54 2.22 -10.06
C TYR A 58 -9.93 2.26 -10.67
N ALA A 59 -10.09 1.73 -11.87
CA ALA A 59 -11.40 1.64 -12.53
C ALA A 59 -12.25 0.50 -11.97
N LYS A 60 -11.63 -0.65 -11.69
CA LYS A 60 -12.34 -1.86 -11.26
C LYS A 60 -12.90 -1.74 -9.85
N GLN A 61 -12.15 -1.16 -8.92
CA GLN A 61 -12.52 -1.07 -7.50
C GLN A 61 -12.87 0.33 -7.04
N GLY A 62 -12.51 1.37 -7.82
CA GLY A 62 -12.65 2.76 -7.43
C GLY A 62 -11.50 3.26 -6.56
N PHE A 63 -10.54 2.42 -6.25
CA PHE A 63 -9.34 2.73 -5.47
C PHE A 63 -8.25 1.69 -5.80
N GLY A 64 -7.04 1.92 -5.29
CA GLY A 64 -5.92 1.00 -5.50
C GLY A 64 -4.71 1.46 -4.70
N PHE A 65 -3.53 1.01 -5.11
CA PHE A 65 -2.27 1.47 -4.55
C PHE A 65 -1.80 2.70 -5.32
N TYR A 66 -1.42 3.74 -4.59
CA TYR A 66 -1.06 5.03 -5.15
C TYR A 66 0.41 5.32 -4.95
N LYS A 67 0.97 6.12 -5.86
CA LYS A 67 2.35 6.59 -5.79
C LYS A 67 2.44 7.72 -4.78
N LEU A 68 3.47 7.67 -3.93
CA LEU A 68 3.81 8.73 -2.99
C LEU A 68 4.99 9.51 -3.54
N THR A 69 4.82 10.80 -3.74
CA THR A 69 5.87 11.70 -4.22
C THR A 69 6.18 12.72 -3.13
N GLU A 70 7.45 12.81 -2.73
CA GLU A 70 7.90 13.81 -1.77
C GLU A 70 7.93 15.19 -2.44
N LYS A 71 7.25 16.16 -1.81
CA LYS A 71 7.11 17.51 -2.38
C LYS A 71 8.44 18.25 -2.47
N GLU A 72 9.28 18.10 -1.46
CA GLU A 72 10.55 18.87 -1.35
C GLU A 72 11.46 18.62 -2.56
N ASN A 73 11.64 17.35 -2.95
CA ASN A 73 12.55 16.98 -4.04
C ASN A 73 11.81 16.48 -5.28
N ASN A 74 10.49 16.46 -5.25
CA ASN A 74 9.65 15.93 -6.34
C ASN A 74 10.06 14.52 -6.76
N LYS A 75 10.34 13.67 -5.78
CA LYS A 75 10.77 12.28 -6.01
C LYS A 75 9.72 11.29 -5.55
N PRO A 76 9.45 10.23 -6.34
CA PRO A 76 8.64 9.13 -5.84
C PRO A 76 9.40 8.36 -4.77
N ILE A 77 8.74 8.09 -3.65
CA ILE A 77 9.38 7.50 -2.47
C ILE A 77 8.73 6.20 -2.01
N GLY A 78 7.53 5.88 -2.47
CA GLY A 78 6.84 4.69 -2.03
C GLY A 78 5.43 4.59 -2.55
N THR A 79 4.65 3.75 -1.89
CA THR A 79 3.24 3.53 -2.22
C THR A 79 2.41 3.39 -0.95
N SER A 80 1.15 3.77 -1.02
CA SER A 80 0.14 3.47 -0.02
C SER A 80 -1.22 3.41 -0.71
N GLY A 81 -2.12 2.60 -0.18
CA GLY A 81 -3.45 2.48 -0.76
C GLY A 81 -4.25 1.33 -0.20
N LEU A 82 -5.27 0.95 -0.93
CA LEU A 82 -6.24 -0.05 -0.55
C LEU A 82 -6.44 -1.06 -1.66
N ILE A 83 -6.69 -2.30 -1.28
CA ILE A 83 -7.06 -3.36 -2.22
C ILE A 83 -8.17 -4.22 -1.62
N LYS A 84 -9.19 -4.55 -2.43
CA LYS A 84 -10.22 -5.53 -2.04
C LYS A 84 -9.84 -6.89 -2.61
N ARG A 85 -9.49 -7.82 -1.73
CA ARG A 85 -9.15 -9.20 -2.09
C ARG A 85 -10.38 -10.10 -1.97
N ASP A 86 -10.44 -11.14 -2.81
CA ASP A 86 -11.56 -12.09 -2.77
C ASP A 86 -11.61 -12.88 -1.46
N THR A 87 -10.47 -13.04 -0.80
CA THR A 87 -10.34 -13.82 0.43
C THR A 87 -10.64 -13.04 1.70
N LEU A 88 -10.85 -11.74 1.60
CA LEU A 88 -11.16 -10.87 2.74
C LEU A 88 -12.43 -10.07 2.47
N ASP A 89 -13.21 -9.85 3.53
CA ASP A 89 -14.53 -9.22 3.41
C ASP A 89 -14.47 -7.71 3.17
N TYR A 90 -13.39 -7.06 3.55
CA TYR A 90 -13.21 -5.60 3.45
C TYR A 90 -11.86 -5.28 2.82
N PRO A 91 -11.70 -4.07 2.25
CA PRO A 91 -10.41 -3.66 1.71
C PRO A 91 -9.33 -3.63 2.78
N ASP A 92 -8.12 -4.03 2.41
CA ASP A 92 -6.96 -3.90 3.29
C ASP A 92 -6.04 -2.77 2.84
N ILE A 93 -5.45 -2.08 3.83
CA ILE A 93 -4.51 -1.00 3.60
C ILE A 93 -3.10 -1.57 3.47
N GLY A 94 -2.34 -1.07 2.49
CA GLY A 94 -0.95 -1.43 2.27
C GLY A 94 -0.08 -0.21 2.13
N PHE A 95 1.19 -0.38 2.44
CA PHE A 95 2.19 0.70 2.34
C PHE A 95 3.59 0.11 2.21
N ALA A 96 4.43 0.79 1.46
CA ALA A 96 5.85 0.46 1.33
C ALA A 96 6.62 1.72 0.94
N LEU A 97 7.84 1.84 1.43
CA LEU A 97 8.73 2.97 1.15
C LEU A 97 10.08 2.47 0.65
N LEU A 98 10.74 3.26 -0.16
CA LEU A 98 12.16 3.05 -0.40
C LEU A 98 12.93 3.16 0.92
N PRO A 99 13.99 2.36 1.13
CA PRO A 99 14.68 2.29 2.42
C PRO A 99 15.14 3.65 2.97
N GLU A 100 15.63 4.53 2.12
CA GLU A 100 16.13 5.85 2.53
C GLU A 100 15.05 6.80 3.04
N TYR A 101 13.77 6.47 2.83
CA TYR A 101 12.65 7.29 3.30
C TYR A 101 11.92 6.68 4.50
N GLU A 102 12.38 5.54 4.98
CA GLU A 102 11.82 4.93 6.19
C GLU A 102 12.22 5.68 7.45
N GLY A 103 11.44 5.52 8.51
CA GLY A 103 11.74 6.11 9.81
C GLY A 103 11.54 7.62 9.90
N LYS A 104 10.88 8.23 8.92
CA LYS A 104 10.67 9.68 8.85
C LYS A 104 9.20 10.08 8.97
N GLY A 105 8.31 9.11 9.22
CA GLY A 105 6.88 9.37 9.38
C GLY A 105 6.08 9.42 8.09
N TYR A 106 6.67 9.17 6.93
CA TYR A 106 5.97 9.22 5.65
C TYR A 106 4.89 8.13 5.53
N GLY A 107 5.18 6.92 6.01
CA GLY A 107 4.20 5.83 5.96
C GLY A 107 2.94 6.15 6.75
N TYR A 108 3.09 6.72 7.93
CA TYR A 108 1.96 7.16 8.75
C TYR A 108 1.19 8.30 8.08
N GLU A 109 1.91 9.32 7.61
CA GLU A 109 1.30 10.50 6.96
C GLU A 109 0.46 10.09 5.75
N ALA A 110 1.01 9.25 4.88
CA ALA A 110 0.32 8.75 3.71
C ALA A 110 -0.89 7.87 4.08
N SER A 111 -0.67 6.91 4.96
CA SER A 111 -1.72 5.95 5.33
C SER A 111 -2.88 6.61 6.06
N LEU A 112 -2.61 7.62 6.89
CA LEU A 112 -3.65 8.40 7.54
C LEU A 112 -4.55 9.10 6.51
N LYS A 113 -3.95 9.65 5.45
CA LYS A 113 -4.70 10.27 4.36
C LYS A 113 -5.51 9.24 3.56
N ILE A 114 -4.95 8.06 3.33
CA ILE A 114 -5.67 6.97 2.68
C ILE A 114 -6.90 6.56 3.50
N LEU A 115 -6.80 6.48 4.83
CA LEU A 115 -7.95 6.18 5.70
C LEU A 115 -9.01 7.28 5.63
N GLU A 116 -8.60 8.54 5.56
CA GLU A 116 -9.52 9.66 5.37
C GLU A 116 -10.28 9.52 4.05
N LEU A 117 -9.57 9.24 2.96
CA LEU A 117 -10.17 9.02 1.64
C LEU A 117 -11.08 7.79 1.62
N ALA A 118 -10.69 6.72 2.33
CA ALA A 118 -11.51 5.52 2.45
C ALA A 118 -12.88 5.86 3.00
N LYS A 119 -12.94 6.66 4.05
CA LYS A 119 -14.20 7.09 4.67
C LYS A 119 -14.97 8.08 3.81
N THR A 120 -14.32 9.16 3.38
CA THR A 120 -15.00 10.32 2.77
C THR A 120 -15.27 10.15 1.29
N THR A 121 -14.32 9.59 0.55
CA THR A 121 -14.39 9.50 -0.92
C THR A 121 -14.81 8.11 -1.39
N PHE A 122 -14.19 7.07 -0.84
CA PHE A 122 -14.46 5.69 -1.30
C PHE A 122 -15.64 5.05 -0.57
N LYS A 123 -16.16 5.71 0.50
CA LYS A 123 -17.33 5.25 1.26
C LYS A 123 -17.15 3.84 1.82
N ILE A 124 -15.96 3.53 2.30
CA ILE A 124 -15.63 2.25 2.92
C ILE A 124 -15.96 2.33 4.40
N SER A 125 -16.70 1.34 4.91
CA SER A 125 -17.14 1.31 6.31
C SER A 125 -16.11 0.69 7.27
N LYS A 126 -15.25 -0.20 6.76
CA LYS A 126 -14.27 -0.91 7.55
C LYS A 126 -13.02 -1.19 6.71
N VAL A 127 -11.84 -0.99 7.28
CA VAL A 127 -10.56 -1.26 6.65
C VAL A 127 -9.82 -2.32 7.45
N LEU A 128 -9.18 -3.24 6.74
CA LEU A 128 -8.33 -4.28 7.30
C LEU A 128 -6.85 -3.94 7.08
N GLY A 129 -5.99 -4.59 7.86
CA GLY A 129 -4.56 -4.61 7.61
C GLY A 129 -4.03 -6.01 7.88
N ILE A 130 -3.19 -6.52 7.00
CA ILE A 130 -2.58 -7.84 7.16
C ILE A 130 -1.07 -7.68 7.21
N THR A 131 -0.41 -8.43 8.10
CA THR A 131 1.04 -8.37 8.23
C THR A 131 1.58 -9.65 8.85
N LEU A 132 2.86 -9.92 8.59
CA LEU A 132 3.57 -11.02 9.23
C LEU A 132 3.79 -10.72 10.72
N GLU A 133 3.73 -11.76 11.55
CA GLU A 133 3.88 -11.63 13.01
C GLU A 133 5.20 -10.98 13.42
N HIS A 134 6.27 -11.21 12.66
CA HIS A 134 7.58 -10.65 12.96
C HIS A 134 7.85 -9.28 12.31
N ASN A 135 6.91 -8.76 11.53
CA ASN A 135 7.03 -7.42 10.93
C ASN A 135 6.58 -6.35 11.94
N THR A 136 7.44 -6.10 12.93
CA THR A 136 7.15 -5.21 14.06
C THR A 136 6.80 -3.78 13.61
N ASN A 137 7.50 -3.25 12.61
CA ASN A 137 7.26 -1.88 12.13
C ASN A 137 5.87 -1.74 11.50
N SER A 138 5.43 -2.75 10.74
CA SER A 138 4.09 -2.76 10.15
C SER A 138 3.01 -2.84 11.23
N ILE A 139 3.20 -3.70 12.23
CA ILE A 139 2.26 -3.82 13.36
C ILE A 139 2.11 -2.48 14.08
N LYS A 140 3.23 -1.82 14.41
CA LYS A 140 3.21 -0.52 15.07
C LYS A 140 2.50 0.53 14.25
N LEU A 141 2.70 0.54 12.93
CA LEU A 141 2.03 1.50 12.07
C LEU A 141 0.53 1.25 12.03
N LEU A 142 0.09 -0.01 11.88
CA LEU A 142 -1.33 -0.35 11.88
C LEU A 142 -1.99 0.08 13.20
N GLU A 143 -1.34 -0.18 14.33
CA GLU A 143 -1.84 0.24 15.65
C GLU A 143 -1.90 1.76 15.77
N LYS A 144 -0.89 2.46 15.31
CA LYS A 144 -0.86 3.93 15.33
C LYS A 144 -1.96 4.55 14.47
N LEU A 145 -2.34 3.87 13.38
CA LEU A 145 -3.46 4.28 12.52
C LEU A 145 -4.83 3.99 13.18
N GLY A 146 -4.84 3.28 14.29
CA GLY A 146 -6.06 2.96 15.01
C GLY A 146 -6.67 1.61 14.66
N LEU A 147 -5.97 0.77 13.91
CA LEU A 147 -6.41 -0.60 13.68
C LEU A 147 -6.09 -1.46 14.90
N SER A 148 -6.96 -2.42 15.18
CA SER A 148 -6.80 -3.35 16.31
C SER A 148 -6.71 -4.78 15.78
N PHE A 149 -5.91 -5.61 16.46
CA PHE A 149 -5.77 -7.02 16.13
C PHE A 149 -7.12 -7.74 16.32
N GLU A 150 -7.53 -8.51 15.31
CA GLU A 150 -8.74 -9.35 15.38
C GLU A 150 -8.42 -10.83 15.49
N LYS A 151 -7.61 -11.35 14.58
CA LYS A 151 -7.32 -12.79 14.49
C LYS A 151 -6.14 -13.06 13.58
N LYS A 152 -5.69 -14.31 13.57
CA LYS A 152 -4.77 -14.82 12.56
C LYS A 152 -5.58 -15.32 11.37
N THR A 153 -5.03 -15.19 10.15
CA THR A 153 -5.72 -15.58 8.92
C THR A 153 -4.71 -16.09 7.88
N LYS A 154 -5.21 -16.85 6.91
CA LYS A 154 -4.40 -17.37 5.81
C LYS A 154 -5.06 -16.95 4.49
N PRO A 155 -4.91 -15.69 4.09
CA PRO A 155 -5.65 -15.16 2.93
C PRO A 155 -5.03 -15.51 1.57
N PHE A 156 -3.84 -16.15 1.55
CA PHE A 156 -3.13 -16.48 0.33
C PHE A 156 -2.97 -18.00 0.15
N GLU A 157 -2.75 -18.41 -1.10
CA GLU A 157 -2.59 -19.83 -1.46
C GLU A 157 -1.34 -20.49 -0.87
N ASP A 158 -0.32 -19.70 -0.52
CA ASP A 158 0.90 -20.18 0.12
C ASP A 158 0.67 -20.68 1.55
N ASP A 159 -0.56 -20.53 2.06
CA ASP A 159 -0.98 -20.96 3.40
C ASP A 159 -0.19 -20.28 4.53
N GLU A 160 0.42 -19.14 4.27
CA GLU A 160 1.14 -18.38 5.28
C GLU A 160 0.17 -17.70 6.23
N GLU A 161 0.40 -17.88 7.55
CA GLU A 161 -0.43 -17.27 8.57
C GLU A 161 -0.03 -15.82 8.80
N LEU A 162 -1.02 -14.93 8.69
CA LEU A 162 -0.85 -13.50 8.89
C LEU A 162 -1.71 -13.00 10.04
N LEU A 163 -1.30 -11.89 10.64
CA LEU A 163 -2.11 -11.16 11.62
C LEU A 163 -3.09 -10.26 10.86
N LEU A 164 -4.35 -10.30 11.26
CA LEU A 164 -5.40 -9.44 10.71
C LEU A 164 -5.77 -8.36 11.72
N PHE A 165 -5.62 -7.13 11.29
CA PHE A 165 -6.03 -5.93 12.04
C PHE A 165 -7.22 -5.30 11.34
N ALA A 166 -8.04 -4.57 12.09
CA ALA A 166 -9.22 -3.92 11.53
C ALA A 166 -9.55 -2.61 12.23
N LYS A 167 -10.26 -1.74 11.49
CA LYS A 167 -10.78 -0.48 12.01
C LYS A 167 -12.10 -0.15 11.33
N ASN A 168 -13.11 0.16 12.13
CA ASN A 168 -14.35 0.74 11.61
C ASN A 168 -14.13 2.22 11.33
N LEU A 169 -14.64 2.69 10.19
CA LEU A 169 -14.47 4.06 9.72
C LEU A 169 -15.73 4.92 9.92
N ASN A 170 -16.77 4.35 10.46
CA ASN A 170 -18.04 5.05 10.69
C ASN A 170 -17.97 6.03 11.85
#